data_c8d0925120c7a30d8ec64b5c6f170724
#
_entry.id   c8d0925120c7a30d8ec64b5c6f170724
#
_cell.length_a   1.000
_cell.length_b   1.000
_cell.length_c   1.000
_cell.angle_alpha   90.00
_cell.angle_beta   90.00
_cell.angle_gamma   90.00
#
_symmetry.space_group_name_H-M   'P 1'
#
loop_
_entity.id
_entity.type
_entity.pdbx_description
1 polymer ?
#
loop_
_entity_poly.entity_id
_entity_poly.type
_entity_poly.pdbx_seq_one_letter_code
_entity_poly.pdbx_strand_id
1 'polypeptide(L)'
;MAFFGIRFDMRMPATAPGTRADRYAASVDMVEWADSLGFVTAILSEHHGSPDGYLPSPLPLAAAMAARSSNIRIGISAMVSSFHDPLRLAEDVAVVDLISGGRLDLTL
;
A
#
# COMPACT_ATOMS: atom_id res chain seq x y z
N MET A 1 -18.59 -13.36 12.90
CA MET A 1 -17.66 -12.22 13.10
C MET A 1 -17.37 -11.61 11.74
N ALA A 2 -17.38 -10.28 11.62
CA ALA A 2 -17.03 -9.59 10.38
C ALA A 2 -15.60 -9.08 10.47
N PHE A 3 -14.85 -9.21 9.37
CA PHE A 3 -13.52 -8.63 9.23
C PHE A 3 -13.60 -7.49 8.21
N PHE A 4 -12.99 -6.36 8.55
CA PHE A 4 -12.96 -5.20 7.67
C PHE A 4 -11.55 -5.00 7.10
N GLY A 5 -11.51 -4.70 5.81
CA GLY A 5 -10.29 -4.29 5.11
C GLY A 5 -10.52 -2.97 4.39
N ILE A 6 -9.42 -2.28 4.09
CA ILE A 6 -9.43 -1.06 3.30
C ILE A 6 -8.52 -1.24 2.08
N ARG A 7 -8.93 -0.73 0.92
CA ARG A 7 -8.15 -0.80 -0.31
C ARG A 7 -7.80 0.59 -0.82
N PHE A 8 -6.57 0.74 -1.26
CA PHE A 8 -6.03 1.98 -1.83
C PHE A 8 -5.57 1.74 -3.26
N ASP A 9 -6.22 2.36 -4.23
CA ASP A 9 -5.80 2.34 -5.63
C ASP A 9 -5.03 3.60 -6.06
N MET A 10 -5.11 4.65 -5.28
CA MET A 10 -4.44 5.94 -5.44
C MET A 10 -4.86 6.72 -6.69
N ARG A 11 -5.89 6.30 -7.40
CA ARG A 11 -6.39 6.97 -8.61
C ARG A 11 -6.91 8.37 -8.28
N MET A 12 -6.55 9.32 -9.12
CA MET A 12 -6.96 10.71 -8.98
C MET A 12 -7.49 11.22 -10.34
N PRO A 13 -8.79 11.08 -10.60
CA PRO A 13 -9.39 11.63 -11.82
C PRO A 13 -9.25 13.16 -11.85
N ALA A 14 -9.29 13.74 -13.06
CA ALA A 14 -9.08 15.19 -13.25
C ALA A 14 -10.08 16.06 -12.46
N THR A 15 -11.24 15.53 -12.10
CA THR A 15 -12.27 16.20 -11.31
C THR A 15 -12.07 16.08 -9.79
N ALA A 16 -11.09 15.32 -9.33
CA ALA A 16 -10.84 15.15 -7.90
C ALA A 16 -10.20 16.43 -7.32
N PRO A 17 -10.61 16.85 -6.11
CA PRO A 17 -10.00 17.97 -5.44
C PRO A 17 -8.61 17.64 -4.89
N GLY A 18 -7.78 18.68 -4.69
CA GLY A 18 -6.46 18.55 -4.08
C GLY A 18 -5.38 18.08 -5.06
N THR A 19 -4.27 17.63 -4.52
CA THR A 19 -3.10 17.16 -5.24
C THR A 19 -2.85 15.67 -5.05
N ARG A 20 -2.00 15.08 -5.89
CA ARG A 20 -1.53 13.69 -5.67
C ARG A 20 -0.76 13.56 -4.34
N ALA A 21 0.02 14.57 -3.97
CA ALA A 21 0.72 14.57 -2.68
C ALA A 21 -0.25 14.51 -1.50
N ASP A 22 -1.35 15.30 -1.54
CA ASP A 22 -2.39 15.26 -0.51
C ASP A 22 -3.02 13.87 -0.41
N ARG A 23 -3.26 13.21 -1.55
CA ARG A 23 -3.82 11.86 -1.59
C ARG A 23 -2.91 10.83 -0.94
N TYR A 24 -1.60 10.88 -1.21
CA TYR A 24 -0.63 9.98 -0.57
C TYR A 24 -0.55 10.23 0.94
N ALA A 25 -0.47 11.48 1.38
CA ALA A 25 -0.51 11.83 2.80
C ALA A 25 -1.79 11.31 3.48
N ALA A 26 -2.95 11.58 2.89
CA ALA A 26 -4.23 11.10 3.40
C ALA A 26 -4.31 9.57 3.48
N SER A 27 -3.72 8.84 2.54
CA SER A 27 -3.74 7.37 2.57
C SER A 27 -2.95 6.80 3.76
N VAL A 28 -1.85 7.43 4.14
CA VAL A 28 -1.05 7.05 5.31
C VAL A 28 -1.82 7.36 6.61
N ASP A 29 -2.48 8.51 6.69
CA ASP A 29 -3.34 8.85 7.84
C ASP A 29 -4.55 7.92 7.95
N MET A 30 -5.15 7.54 6.80
CA MET A 30 -6.28 6.61 6.76
C MET A 30 -5.91 5.19 7.24
N VAL A 31 -4.70 4.70 6.94
CA VAL A 31 -4.29 3.38 7.42
C VAL A 31 -4.07 3.39 8.94
N GLU A 32 -3.51 4.44 9.48
CA GLU A 32 -3.38 4.63 10.93
C GLU A 32 -4.75 4.66 11.62
N TRP A 33 -5.70 5.40 11.06
CA TRP A 33 -7.07 5.43 11.52
C TRP A 33 -7.75 4.06 11.44
N ALA A 34 -7.63 3.35 10.30
CA ALA A 34 -8.19 2.02 10.12
C ALA A 34 -7.60 1.00 11.11
N ASP A 35 -6.29 1.07 11.37
CA ASP A 35 -5.61 0.24 12.38
C ASP A 35 -6.20 0.48 13.78
N SER A 36 -6.44 1.74 14.14
CA SER A 36 -7.05 2.11 15.43
C SER A 36 -8.47 1.58 15.61
N LEU A 37 -9.18 1.32 14.52
CA LEU A 37 -10.54 0.76 14.53
C LEU A 37 -10.57 -0.77 14.40
N GLY A 38 -9.41 -1.43 14.33
CA GLY A 38 -9.33 -2.88 14.23
C GLY A 38 -9.57 -3.44 12.83
N PHE A 39 -9.35 -2.67 11.77
CA PHE A 39 -9.29 -3.22 10.42
C PHE A 39 -8.15 -4.23 10.33
N VAL A 40 -8.40 -5.35 9.65
CA VAL A 40 -7.43 -6.45 9.61
C VAL A 40 -6.42 -6.33 8.47
N THR A 41 -6.77 -5.63 7.38
CA THR A 41 -5.89 -5.49 6.21
C THR A 41 -6.07 -4.16 5.49
N ALA A 42 -4.95 -3.62 5.01
CA ALA A 42 -4.88 -2.55 4.02
C ALA A 42 -4.29 -3.14 2.73
N ILE A 43 -4.99 -3.01 1.61
CA ILE A 43 -4.60 -3.65 0.34
C ILE A 43 -4.17 -2.58 -0.65
N LEU A 44 -3.00 -2.78 -1.23
CA LEU A 44 -2.43 -2.04 -2.34
C LEU A 44 -2.41 -2.91 -3.60
N SER A 45 -2.31 -2.28 -4.76
CA SER A 45 -2.11 -2.98 -6.04
C SER A 45 -1.10 -2.22 -6.90
N GLU A 46 -0.52 -2.88 -7.89
CA GLU A 46 0.45 -2.27 -8.80
C GLU A 46 -0.17 -2.11 -10.20
N HIS A 47 -0.14 -0.89 -10.73
CA HIS A 47 -0.60 -0.57 -12.08
C HIS A 47 0.29 0.49 -12.73
N HIS A 48 0.60 0.31 -14.00
CA HIS A 48 1.50 1.19 -14.75
C HIS A 48 0.78 1.88 -15.90
N GLY A 49 1.31 3.05 -16.30
CA GLY A 49 0.84 3.78 -17.48
C GLY A 49 -0.55 4.39 -17.36
N SER A 50 -1.14 4.43 -16.18
CA SER A 50 -2.47 5.02 -15.98
C SER A 50 -2.39 6.55 -15.84
N PRO A 51 -3.13 7.32 -16.66
CA PRO A 51 -3.08 8.78 -16.62
C PRO A 51 -3.62 9.39 -15.33
N ASP A 52 -4.49 8.66 -14.62
CA ASP A 52 -5.06 9.07 -13.33
C ASP A 52 -4.18 8.73 -12.12
N GLY A 53 -2.96 8.22 -12.36
CA GLY A 53 -1.98 7.94 -11.31
C GLY A 53 -2.30 6.73 -10.47
N TYR A 54 -2.95 5.71 -11.04
CA TYR A 54 -3.11 4.41 -10.39
C TYR A 54 -1.75 3.93 -9.85
N LEU A 55 -1.71 3.46 -8.62
CA LEU A 55 -0.49 3.22 -7.84
C LEU A 55 0.57 2.41 -8.62
N PRO A 56 1.69 3.03 -9.03
CA PRO A 56 2.70 2.34 -9.83
C PRO A 56 3.78 1.66 -8.98
N SER A 57 3.91 2.04 -7.70
CA SER A 57 5.00 1.63 -6.84
C SER A 57 4.49 1.34 -5.43
N PRO A 58 3.93 0.15 -5.17
CA PRO A 58 3.26 -0.13 -3.90
C PRO A 58 4.20 -0.29 -2.71
N LEU A 59 5.43 -0.80 -2.88
CA LEU A 59 6.36 -1.03 -1.77
C LEU A 59 6.74 0.23 -0.98
N PRO A 60 7.06 1.38 -1.60
CA PRO A 60 7.31 2.62 -0.86
C PRO A 60 6.10 3.07 -0.03
N LEU A 61 4.89 2.94 -0.58
CA LEU A 61 3.67 3.28 0.16
C LEU A 61 3.40 2.29 1.29
N ALA A 62 3.62 0.99 1.04
CA ALA A 62 3.52 -0.05 2.06
C ALA A 62 4.48 0.21 3.24
N ALA A 63 5.72 0.62 2.97
CA ALA A 63 6.68 0.99 4.01
C ALA A 63 6.21 2.17 4.86
N ALA A 64 5.67 3.21 4.23
CA ALA A 64 5.11 4.37 4.94
C ALA A 64 3.90 3.98 5.81
N MET A 65 3.00 3.16 5.28
CA MET A 65 1.84 2.65 6.01
C MET A 65 2.25 1.74 7.17
N ALA A 66 3.25 0.88 6.96
CA ALA A 66 3.80 -0.01 7.99
C ALA A 66 4.37 0.77 9.17
N ALA A 67 5.10 1.86 8.89
CA ALA A 67 5.70 2.72 9.90
C ALA A 67 4.66 3.51 10.74
N ARG A 68 3.45 3.72 10.21
CA ARG A 68 2.36 4.47 10.86
C ARG A 68 1.31 3.58 11.53
N SER A 69 1.39 2.28 11.35
CA SER A 69 0.43 1.30 11.89
C SER A 69 1.12 0.26 12.77
N SER A 70 0.35 -0.45 13.58
CA SER A 70 0.90 -1.42 14.54
C SER A 70 0.34 -2.84 14.38
N ASN A 71 -0.90 -2.99 13.93
CA ASN A 71 -1.60 -4.28 13.91
C ASN A 71 -2.10 -4.67 12.52
N ILE A 72 -2.59 -3.70 11.73
CA ILE A 72 -3.17 -3.95 10.41
C ILE A 72 -2.12 -4.58 9.48
N ARG A 73 -2.50 -5.63 8.78
CA ARG A 73 -1.64 -6.25 7.75
C ARG A 73 -1.68 -5.40 6.47
N ILE A 74 -0.56 -5.35 5.78
CA ILE A 74 -0.43 -4.59 4.54
C ILE A 74 -0.24 -5.58 3.41
N GLY A 75 -1.25 -5.70 2.55
CA GLY A 75 -1.25 -6.59 1.41
C GLY A 75 -0.93 -5.85 0.10
N ILE A 76 -0.06 -6.41 -0.72
CA ILE A 76 0.11 -6.00 -2.11
C ILE A 76 -0.50 -7.09 -2.99
N SER A 77 -1.61 -6.78 -3.65
CA SER A 77 -2.36 -7.76 -4.46
C SER A 77 -2.88 -7.15 -5.77
N ALA A 78 -2.29 -7.48 -6.89
CA ALA A 78 -1.06 -8.24 -7.06
C ALA A 78 0.09 -7.29 -7.45
N MET A 79 1.32 -7.73 -7.19
CA MET A 79 2.52 -7.09 -7.72
C MET A 79 2.84 -7.63 -9.11
N VAL A 80 3.28 -6.78 -10.02
CA VAL A 80 3.67 -7.16 -11.39
C VAL A 80 5.14 -7.58 -11.39
N SER A 81 5.42 -8.79 -10.97
CA SER A 81 6.79 -9.29 -10.74
C SER A 81 7.71 -9.19 -11.96
N SER A 82 7.15 -9.24 -13.19
CA SER A 82 7.92 -9.11 -14.43
C SER A 82 8.55 -7.73 -14.65
N PHE A 83 8.15 -6.71 -13.91
CA PHE A 83 8.75 -5.38 -13.99
C PHE A 83 9.88 -5.15 -12.99
N HIS A 84 10.20 -6.13 -12.17
CA HIS A 84 11.17 -6.01 -11.11
C HIS A 84 12.38 -6.93 -11.35
N ASP A 85 13.58 -6.42 -11.07
CA ASP A 85 14.72 -7.28 -10.87
C ASP A 85 14.48 -8.17 -9.65
N PRO A 86 14.63 -9.50 -9.75
CA PRO A 86 14.23 -10.41 -8.68
C PRO A 86 15.05 -10.24 -7.40
N LEU A 87 16.35 -9.93 -7.50
CA LEU A 87 17.18 -9.67 -6.34
C LEU A 87 16.73 -8.39 -5.63
N ARG A 88 16.54 -7.33 -6.40
CA ARG A 88 16.11 -6.04 -5.87
C ARG A 88 14.74 -6.12 -5.22
N LEU A 89 13.80 -6.83 -5.85
CA LEU A 89 12.48 -7.05 -5.28
C LEU A 89 12.55 -7.80 -3.96
N ALA A 90 13.35 -8.86 -3.89
CA ALA A 90 13.50 -9.64 -2.66
C ALA A 90 14.08 -8.79 -1.51
N GLU A 91 15.07 -7.95 -1.80
CA GLU A 91 15.66 -7.05 -0.79
C GLU A 91 14.65 -5.98 -0.32
N ASP A 92 13.94 -5.34 -1.25
CA ASP A 92 12.94 -4.32 -0.91
C ASP A 92 11.78 -4.90 -0.09
N VAL A 93 11.29 -6.10 -0.46
CA VAL A 93 10.25 -6.83 0.30
C VAL A 93 10.74 -7.16 1.70
N ALA A 94 11.97 -7.67 1.85
CA ALA A 94 12.54 -7.99 3.15
C ALA A 94 12.63 -6.76 4.05
N VAL A 95 13.03 -5.61 3.51
CA VAL A 95 13.10 -4.36 4.27
C VAL A 95 11.71 -3.89 4.71
N VAL A 96 10.72 -3.93 3.83
CA VAL A 96 9.34 -3.54 4.19
C VAL A 96 8.76 -4.50 5.23
N ASP A 97 9.04 -5.79 5.12
CA ASP A 97 8.58 -6.79 6.11
C ASP A 97 9.20 -6.53 7.49
N LEU A 98 10.48 -6.20 7.55
CA LEU A 98 11.14 -5.81 8.80
C LEU A 98 10.53 -4.53 9.41
N ILE A 99 10.28 -3.50 8.59
CA ILE A 99 9.61 -2.25 9.04
C ILE A 99 8.22 -2.57 9.60
N SER A 100 7.50 -3.47 8.96
CA SER A 100 6.15 -3.86 9.37
C SER A 100 6.10 -4.79 10.59
N GLY A 101 7.22 -5.41 10.96
CA GLY A 101 7.25 -6.46 11.98
C GLY A 101 6.53 -7.74 11.54
N GLY A 102 6.68 -8.13 10.27
CA GLY A 102 6.09 -9.36 9.72
C GLY A 102 4.61 -9.22 9.30
N ARG A 103 4.15 -8.00 9.01
CA ARG A 103 2.75 -7.73 8.61
C ARG A 103 2.57 -7.53 7.10
N LEU A 104 3.62 -7.71 6.29
CA LEU A 104 3.53 -7.61 4.83
C LEU A 104 3.00 -8.92 4.23
N ASP A 105 1.99 -8.81 3.38
CA ASP A 105 1.47 -9.91 2.55
C ASP A 105 1.68 -9.57 1.08
N LEU A 106 2.28 -10.48 0.32
CA LEU A 106 2.61 -10.26 -1.07
C LEU A 106 1.98 -11.34 -1.95
N THR A 107 1.24 -10.90 -2.98
CA THR A 107 0.75 -11.74 -4.08
C THR A 107 1.44 -11.32 -5.37
N LEU A 108 2.05 -12.28 -6.07
CA LEU A 108 2.71 -12.10 -7.37
C LEU A 108 1.81 -12.55 -8.52
#